data_53396bf28ee4d81761ff5e9c6cca8950
#
_entry.id   53396bf28ee4d81761ff5e9c6cca8950
#
_cell.length_a   1.000
_cell.length_b   1.000
_cell.length_c   1.000
_cell.angle_alpha   90.00
_cell.angle_beta   90.00
_cell.angle_gamma   90.00
#
_symmetry.space_group_name_H-M   'P 1'
#
loop_
_entity.id
_entity.type
_entity.pdbx_description
1 polymer ?
#
loop_
_entity_poly.entity_id
_entity_poly.type
_entity_poly.pdbx_seq_one_letter_code
_entity_poly.pdbx_strand_id
1 'polypeptide(L)'
;MRIGIYGGSFDPVHYGHVNVARSAVADLALDRLIVVPAAVSPFKTDAGPGTGPWRRLDMINAAFADVPNAVVDMREIERGGVSYAIDTVRSIVAETAADGSGNEFFFIIGEDSLERLDEWKDIDELRRLCTFRAYPRTKESSSEIRRLFSENGVTLNDDAKLVGMVQAGLVRKNGFCPCRLPKLPEFFCPCDEFKGQLADPAFHGLCHCRLYRKP
;
A
#
# COMPACT_ATOMS: atom_id res chain seq x y z
N MET A 1 -11.77 -16.98 14.00
CA MET A 1 -11.82 -15.98 12.88
C MET A 1 -10.68 -16.25 11.92
N ARG A 2 -10.87 -15.87 10.64
CA ARG A 2 -9.84 -15.91 9.59
C ARG A 2 -9.27 -14.51 9.44
N ILE A 3 -8.02 -14.30 9.86
CA ILE A 3 -7.39 -12.98 9.95
C ILE A 3 -6.25 -12.90 8.93
N GLY A 4 -6.37 -12.00 7.98
CA GLY A 4 -5.29 -11.66 7.03
C GLY A 4 -4.40 -10.55 7.59
N ILE A 5 -3.10 -10.65 7.38
CA ILE A 5 -2.11 -9.63 7.72
C ILE A 5 -1.40 -9.24 6.42
N TYR A 6 -1.54 -8.00 6.01
CA TYR A 6 -0.97 -7.49 4.77
C TYR A 6 0.02 -6.36 5.06
N GLY A 7 1.30 -6.73 5.17
CA GLY A 7 2.40 -5.80 5.40
C GLY A 7 2.94 -5.19 4.11
N GLY A 8 3.38 -3.94 4.17
CA GLY A 8 4.01 -3.30 3.02
C GLY A 8 4.49 -1.88 3.29
N SER A 9 5.40 -1.39 2.45
CA SER A 9 5.80 0.03 2.52
C SER A 9 4.71 0.97 2.02
N PHE A 10 3.90 0.54 1.03
CA PHE A 10 2.82 1.34 0.41
C PHE A 10 3.26 2.77 0.05
N ASP A 11 4.40 2.90 -0.63
CA ASP A 11 5.04 4.18 -0.91
C ASP A 11 5.32 4.39 -2.41
N PRO A 12 4.35 4.91 -3.17
CA PRO A 12 2.96 5.11 -2.78
C PRO A 12 2.14 3.81 -2.81
N VAL A 13 1.00 3.82 -2.12
CA VAL A 13 -0.04 2.83 -2.36
C VAL A 13 -0.54 2.97 -3.82
N HIS A 14 -0.84 1.85 -4.47
CA HIS A 14 -1.37 1.82 -5.85
C HIS A 14 -2.45 0.75 -5.99
N TYR A 15 -3.15 0.74 -7.14
CA TYR A 15 -4.28 -0.17 -7.35
C TYR A 15 -3.91 -1.65 -7.18
N GLY A 16 -2.68 -2.03 -7.54
CA GLY A 16 -2.21 -3.40 -7.33
C GLY A 16 -2.29 -3.85 -5.88
N HIS A 17 -1.99 -2.98 -4.91
CA HIS A 17 -2.16 -3.30 -3.49
C HIS A 17 -3.63 -3.50 -3.12
N VAL A 18 -4.52 -2.66 -3.63
CA VAL A 18 -5.97 -2.77 -3.39
C VAL A 18 -6.53 -4.06 -3.99
N ASN A 19 -6.07 -4.42 -5.19
CA ASN A 19 -6.47 -5.66 -5.86
C ASN A 19 -6.05 -6.89 -5.07
N VAL A 20 -4.80 -6.97 -4.61
CA VAL A 20 -4.30 -8.06 -3.74
C VAL A 20 -5.15 -8.17 -2.49
N ALA A 21 -5.44 -7.05 -1.81
CA ALA A 21 -6.25 -7.04 -0.60
C ALA A 21 -7.66 -7.57 -0.84
N ARG A 22 -8.32 -7.16 -1.92
CA ARG A 22 -9.66 -7.63 -2.30
C ARG A 22 -9.67 -9.12 -2.63
N SER A 23 -8.69 -9.58 -3.41
CA SER A 23 -8.54 -11.00 -3.73
C SER A 23 -8.32 -11.82 -2.47
N ALA A 24 -7.43 -11.38 -1.57
CA ALA A 24 -7.18 -12.08 -0.32
C ALA A 24 -8.43 -12.21 0.57
N VAL A 25 -9.21 -11.13 0.70
CA VAL A 25 -10.47 -11.15 1.47
C VAL A 25 -11.44 -12.16 0.88
N ALA A 26 -11.60 -12.18 -0.45
CA ALA A 26 -12.54 -13.07 -1.13
C ALA A 26 -12.06 -14.53 -1.11
N ASP A 27 -10.82 -14.79 -1.53
CA ASP A 27 -10.28 -16.15 -1.71
C ASP A 27 -10.10 -16.89 -0.39
N LEU A 28 -9.74 -16.16 0.67
CA LEU A 28 -9.52 -16.72 1.99
C LEU A 28 -10.74 -16.57 2.91
N ALA A 29 -11.84 -16.00 2.43
CA ALA A 29 -13.02 -15.69 3.24
C ALA A 29 -12.63 -15.04 4.58
N LEU A 30 -11.82 -13.96 4.51
CA LEU A 30 -11.30 -13.31 5.71
C LEU A 30 -12.40 -12.57 6.47
N ASP A 31 -12.49 -12.85 7.75
CA ASP A 31 -13.32 -12.07 8.67
C ASP A 31 -12.71 -10.68 8.94
N ARG A 32 -11.37 -10.58 8.86
CA ARG A 32 -10.62 -9.33 9.05
C ARG A 32 -9.34 -9.34 8.21
N LEU A 33 -9.06 -8.23 7.54
CA LEU A 33 -7.77 -7.96 6.90
C LEU A 33 -7.09 -6.78 7.61
N ILE A 34 -5.93 -7.02 8.21
CA ILE A 34 -5.12 -6.01 8.89
C ILE A 34 -4.05 -5.55 7.91
N VAL A 35 -4.16 -4.31 7.42
CA VAL A 35 -3.18 -3.66 6.54
C VAL A 35 -2.17 -2.94 7.41
N VAL A 36 -0.90 -3.37 7.37
CA VAL A 36 0.15 -2.87 8.27
C VAL A 36 1.22 -2.11 7.47
N PRO A 37 1.20 -0.77 7.48
CA PRO A 37 2.24 0.03 6.85
C PRO A 37 3.57 -0.08 7.59
N ALA A 38 4.63 -0.49 6.88
CA ALA A 38 5.96 -0.57 7.46
C ALA A 38 6.51 0.81 7.85
N ALA A 39 7.15 0.93 9.01
CA ALA A 39 7.93 2.11 9.36
C ALA A 39 9.18 2.16 8.47
N VAL A 40 10.06 1.17 8.58
CA VAL A 40 11.22 0.96 7.71
C VAL A 40 11.26 -0.50 7.28
N SER A 41 11.24 -0.75 5.98
CA SER A 41 11.37 -2.13 5.47
C SER A 41 12.77 -2.67 5.70
N PRO A 42 12.97 -3.89 6.22
CA PRO A 42 14.29 -4.48 6.43
C PRO A 42 15.10 -4.65 5.13
N PHE A 43 14.43 -4.68 3.98
CA PHE A 43 15.04 -4.79 2.65
C PHE A 43 15.28 -3.44 1.95
N LYS A 44 15.04 -2.31 2.64
CA LYS A 44 15.18 -0.94 2.13
C LYS A 44 15.85 -0.02 3.15
N THR A 45 16.87 -0.54 3.84
CA THR A 45 17.53 0.14 4.97
C THR A 45 18.19 1.46 4.59
N ASP A 46 18.67 1.59 3.33
CA ASP A 46 19.47 2.75 2.93
C ASP A 46 18.67 3.98 2.52
N ALA A 47 17.39 3.83 2.28
CA ALA A 47 16.56 4.92 1.74
C ALA A 47 15.23 5.14 2.45
N GLY A 48 14.81 4.32 3.37
CA GLY A 48 13.47 4.40 3.99
C GLY A 48 12.33 4.65 2.98
N PRO A 49 11.08 4.71 3.36
CA PRO A 49 10.02 5.20 2.49
C PRO A 49 10.29 6.68 2.18
N GLY A 50 10.34 7.06 0.89
CA GLY A 50 10.57 8.45 0.46
C GLY A 50 9.49 9.41 0.96
N THR A 51 8.29 8.90 1.23
CA THR A 51 7.17 9.65 1.78
C THR A 51 7.06 9.41 3.28
N GLY A 52 6.98 10.47 4.07
CA GLY A 52 6.85 10.38 5.53
C GLY A 52 5.65 9.50 5.95
N PRO A 53 5.74 8.81 7.11
CA PRO A 53 4.77 7.79 7.52
C PRO A 53 3.33 8.31 7.59
N TRP A 54 3.11 9.50 8.08
CA TRP A 54 1.78 10.11 8.20
C TRP A 54 1.13 10.40 6.85
N ARG A 55 1.91 10.88 5.85
CA ARG A 55 1.38 11.10 4.50
C ARG A 55 1.04 9.80 3.79
N ARG A 56 1.80 8.74 4.03
CA ARG A 56 1.49 7.40 3.51
C ARG A 56 0.19 6.89 4.11
N LEU A 57 -0.02 7.11 5.41
CA LEU A 57 -1.20 6.67 6.14
C LEU A 57 -2.50 7.23 5.54
N ASP A 58 -2.57 8.52 5.23
CA ASP A 58 -3.74 9.13 4.61
C ASP A 58 -4.07 8.47 3.26
N MET A 59 -3.04 8.23 2.44
CA MET A 59 -3.21 7.55 1.15
C MET A 59 -3.67 6.10 1.32
N ILE A 60 -3.12 5.37 2.31
CA ILE A 60 -3.46 3.98 2.60
C ILE A 60 -4.90 3.88 3.09
N ASN A 61 -5.29 4.71 4.05
CA ASN A 61 -6.66 4.76 4.56
C ASN A 61 -7.66 5.02 3.42
N ALA A 62 -7.37 5.99 2.56
CA ALA A 62 -8.22 6.25 1.40
C ALA A 62 -8.30 5.06 0.45
N ALA A 63 -7.16 4.44 0.12
CA ALA A 63 -7.08 3.34 -0.84
C ALA A 63 -7.82 2.07 -0.38
N PHE A 64 -7.74 1.74 0.90
CA PHE A 64 -8.35 0.52 1.46
C PHE A 64 -9.76 0.71 2.02
N ALA A 65 -10.30 1.94 2.03
CA ALA A 65 -11.62 2.23 2.60
C ALA A 65 -12.78 1.41 2.00
N ASP A 66 -12.70 1.03 0.72
CA ASP A 66 -13.69 0.20 0.03
C ASP A 66 -13.32 -1.29 -0.03
N VAL A 67 -12.27 -1.71 0.67
CA VAL A 67 -11.92 -3.14 0.78
C VAL A 67 -12.70 -3.74 1.94
N PRO A 68 -13.56 -4.74 1.69
CA PRO A 68 -14.35 -5.35 2.76
C PRO A 68 -13.47 -5.89 3.89
N ASN A 69 -13.90 -5.73 5.12
CA ASN A 69 -13.23 -6.25 6.32
C ASN A 69 -11.78 -5.75 6.53
N ALA A 70 -11.32 -4.75 5.76
CA ALA A 70 -9.99 -4.20 5.90
C ALA A 70 -9.93 -3.11 6.97
N VAL A 71 -8.89 -3.15 7.78
CA VAL A 71 -8.52 -2.11 8.75
C VAL A 71 -7.04 -1.78 8.61
N VAL A 72 -6.70 -0.50 8.71
CA VAL A 72 -5.30 -0.06 8.70
C VAL A 72 -4.81 -0.02 10.14
N ASP A 73 -3.64 -0.61 10.39
CA ASP A 73 -3.04 -0.73 11.71
C ASP A 73 -1.66 -0.07 11.71
N MET A 74 -1.46 0.89 12.58
CA MET A 74 -0.26 1.73 12.62
C MET A 74 0.85 1.18 13.51
N ARG A 75 0.70 -0.01 14.11
CA ARG A 75 1.62 -0.56 15.11
C ARG A 75 3.10 -0.52 14.73
N GLU A 76 3.44 -0.74 13.45
CA GLU A 76 4.84 -0.65 13.01
C GLU A 76 5.34 0.78 12.93
N ILE A 77 4.49 1.71 12.47
CA ILE A 77 4.81 3.15 12.44
C ILE A 77 4.98 3.69 13.88
N GLU A 78 4.09 3.32 14.79
CA GLU A 78 4.11 3.73 16.19
C GLU A 78 5.32 3.15 16.93
N ARG A 79 5.64 1.88 16.66
CA ARG A 79 6.83 1.22 17.24
C ARG A 79 8.12 1.86 16.72
N GLY A 80 8.12 2.32 15.46
CA GLY A 80 9.30 2.87 14.80
C GLY A 80 10.38 1.82 14.49
N GLY A 81 11.49 2.29 13.91
CA GLY A 81 12.61 1.40 13.55
C GLY A 81 12.29 0.42 12.41
N VAL A 82 13.08 -0.66 12.33
CA VAL A 82 12.92 -1.67 11.29
C VAL A 82 11.70 -2.54 11.57
N SER A 83 10.86 -2.68 10.57
CA SER A 83 9.60 -3.44 10.62
C SER A 83 9.83 -4.90 10.27
N TYR A 84 9.97 -5.74 11.27
CA TYR A 84 10.04 -7.19 11.07
C TYR A 84 8.64 -7.82 11.18
N ALA A 85 8.28 -8.64 10.20
CA ALA A 85 6.97 -9.31 10.13
C ALA A 85 6.69 -10.16 11.40
N ILE A 86 7.71 -10.84 11.93
CA ILE A 86 7.55 -11.68 13.14
C ILE A 86 7.06 -10.86 14.34
N ASP A 87 7.61 -9.66 14.55
CA ASP A 87 7.24 -8.82 15.70
C ASP A 87 5.78 -8.36 15.58
N THR A 88 5.33 -8.11 14.36
CA THR A 88 3.95 -7.74 14.03
C THR A 88 2.98 -8.90 14.21
N VAL A 89 3.33 -10.08 13.70
CA VAL A 89 2.49 -11.29 13.83
C VAL A 89 2.37 -11.70 15.30
N ARG A 90 3.47 -11.72 16.06
CA ARG A 90 3.45 -12.01 17.52
C ARG A 90 2.47 -11.09 18.27
N SER A 91 2.53 -9.79 17.97
CA SER A 91 1.66 -8.80 18.61
C SER A 91 0.18 -9.04 18.26
N ILE A 92 -0.15 -9.28 16.99
CA ILE A 92 -1.53 -9.56 16.56
C ILE A 92 -2.05 -10.86 17.16
N VAL A 93 -1.25 -11.93 17.16
CA VAL A 93 -1.61 -13.22 17.74
C VAL A 93 -1.88 -13.08 19.23
N ALA A 94 -1.00 -12.38 19.98
CA ALA A 94 -1.17 -12.17 21.42
C ALA A 94 -2.45 -11.39 21.74
N GLU A 95 -2.75 -10.33 21.00
CA GLU A 95 -3.97 -9.52 21.19
C GLU A 95 -5.25 -10.30 20.93
N THR A 96 -5.23 -11.19 19.93
CA THR A 96 -6.42 -11.96 19.53
C THR A 96 -6.57 -13.29 20.28
N ALA A 97 -5.52 -13.76 20.95
CA ALA A 97 -5.58 -14.98 21.79
C ALA A 97 -6.46 -14.79 23.04
N ALA A 98 -6.59 -13.55 23.51
CA ALA A 98 -7.40 -13.24 24.69
C ALA A 98 -8.88 -13.58 24.55
N ASP A 99 -9.39 -13.69 23.30
CA ASP A 99 -10.79 -13.98 23.01
C ASP A 99 -11.13 -15.50 23.05
N GLY A 100 -10.16 -16.38 23.31
CA GLY A 100 -10.36 -17.84 23.41
C GLY A 100 -10.80 -18.51 22.11
N SER A 101 -10.86 -17.78 20.99
CA SER A 101 -11.25 -18.30 19.68
C SER A 101 -10.03 -18.87 18.95
N GLY A 102 -10.19 -20.08 18.36
CA GLY A 102 -9.18 -20.62 17.43
C GLY A 102 -9.09 -19.78 16.16
N ASN A 103 -8.20 -18.78 16.16
CA ASN A 103 -7.99 -17.90 15.02
C ASN A 103 -7.02 -18.54 14.01
N GLU A 104 -7.33 -18.41 12.72
CA GLU A 104 -6.44 -18.75 11.61
C GLU A 104 -5.80 -17.46 11.08
N PHE A 105 -4.47 -17.45 10.99
CA PHE A 105 -3.73 -16.27 10.50
C PHE A 105 -3.14 -16.53 9.13
N PHE A 106 -3.29 -15.56 8.23
CA PHE A 106 -2.77 -15.58 6.87
C PHE A 106 -1.87 -14.36 6.65
N PHE A 107 -0.61 -14.58 6.28
CA PHE A 107 0.29 -13.48 5.91
C PHE A 107 0.26 -13.30 4.40
N ILE A 108 -0.21 -12.13 3.95
CA ILE A 108 -0.42 -11.80 2.54
C ILE A 108 0.84 -11.13 1.97
N ILE A 109 1.38 -11.70 0.90
CA ILE A 109 2.59 -11.21 0.23
C ILE A 109 2.39 -11.14 -1.29
N GLY A 110 3.22 -10.34 -1.96
CA GLY A 110 3.38 -10.47 -3.41
C GLY A 110 4.27 -11.68 -3.75
N GLU A 111 4.07 -12.28 -4.92
CA GLU A 111 4.89 -13.43 -5.37
C GLU A 111 6.39 -13.13 -5.42
N ASP A 112 6.76 -11.87 -5.68
CA ASP A 112 8.16 -11.41 -5.66
C ASP A 112 8.83 -11.53 -4.28
N SER A 113 8.04 -11.63 -3.21
CA SER A 113 8.57 -11.84 -1.85
C SER A 113 8.90 -13.29 -1.56
N LEU A 114 8.40 -14.26 -2.35
CA LEU A 114 8.64 -15.68 -2.14
C LEU A 114 10.11 -16.04 -2.28
N GLU A 115 10.81 -15.46 -3.26
CA GLU A 115 12.22 -15.74 -3.55
C GLU A 115 13.14 -15.41 -2.36
N ARG A 116 12.71 -14.46 -1.52
CA ARG A 116 13.47 -13.97 -0.37
C ARG A 116 12.81 -14.30 0.96
N LEU A 117 11.82 -15.19 0.97
CA LEU A 117 11.06 -15.49 2.19
C LEU A 117 11.96 -16.11 3.27
N ASP A 118 12.94 -16.93 2.88
CA ASP A 118 13.87 -17.58 3.80
C ASP A 118 14.87 -16.60 4.46
N GLU A 119 14.98 -15.37 3.94
CA GLU A 119 15.78 -14.31 4.55
C GLU A 119 15.03 -13.55 5.67
N TRP A 120 13.75 -13.86 5.87
CA TRP A 120 12.94 -13.15 6.86
C TRP A 120 13.33 -13.56 8.27
N LYS A 121 13.40 -12.57 9.15
CA LYS A 121 13.70 -12.79 10.58
C LYS A 121 12.73 -13.78 11.19
N ASP A 122 13.25 -14.82 11.87
CA ASP A 122 12.48 -15.85 12.56
C ASP A 122 11.42 -16.54 11.67
N ILE A 123 11.77 -16.81 10.40
CA ILE A 123 10.83 -17.36 9.40
C ILE A 123 10.18 -18.66 9.82
N ASP A 124 10.88 -19.55 10.51
CA ASP A 124 10.33 -20.83 10.98
C ASP A 124 9.22 -20.60 12.02
N GLU A 125 9.36 -19.57 12.84
CA GLU A 125 8.28 -19.20 13.77
C GLU A 125 7.11 -18.56 13.04
N LEU A 126 7.37 -17.67 12.08
CA LEU A 126 6.31 -17.13 11.22
C LEU A 126 5.49 -18.21 10.54
N ARG A 127 6.14 -19.25 10.00
CA ARG A 127 5.46 -20.41 9.37
C ARG A 127 4.63 -21.22 10.35
N ARG A 128 4.95 -21.19 11.64
CA ARG A 128 4.11 -21.84 12.68
C ARG A 128 2.91 -20.98 13.09
N LEU A 129 3.08 -19.66 13.06
CA LEU A 129 2.06 -18.70 13.51
C LEU A 129 1.03 -18.38 12.43
N CYS A 130 1.42 -18.40 11.15
CA CYS A 130 0.54 -18.01 10.05
C CYS A 130 0.82 -18.78 8.76
N THR A 131 -0.20 -18.89 7.92
CA THR A 131 -0.08 -19.44 6.56
C THR A 131 0.23 -18.31 5.58
N PHE A 132 1.34 -18.43 4.85
CA PHE A 132 1.66 -17.48 3.79
C PHE A 132 0.76 -17.66 2.57
N ARG A 133 0.28 -16.55 2.02
CA ARG A 133 -0.48 -16.50 0.78
C ARG A 133 0.11 -15.46 -0.16
N ALA A 134 0.63 -15.95 -1.29
CA ALA A 134 1.22 -15.11 -2.32
C ALA A 134 0.19 -14.76 -3.39
N TYR A 135 0.23 -13.51 -3.85
CA TYR A 135 -0.62 -13.02 -4.92
C TYR A 135 0.21 -12.45 -6.06
N PRO A 136 -0.22 -12.68 -7.31
CA PRO A 136 0.52 -12.20 -8.47
C PRO A 136 0.64 -10.69 -8.46
N ARG A 137 1.79 -10.22 -8.92
CA ARG A 137 2.02 -8.78 -9.10
C ARG A 137 1.19 -8.25 -10.26
N THR A 138 0.60 -7.10 -10.06
CA THR A 138 0.04 -6.30 -11.16
C THR A 138 1.18 -5.53 -11.86
N LYS A 139 0.85 -4.85 -12.97
CA LYS A 139 1.82 -4.01 -13.69
C LYS A 139 2.30 -2.81 -12.86
N GLU A 140 1.51 -2.41 -11.86
CA GLU A 140 1.86 -1.28 -11.00
C GLU A 140 2.95 -1.65 -10.00
N SER A 141 3.89 -0.74 -9.82
CA SER A 141 4.97 -0.85 -8.84
C SER A 141 5.24 0.49 -8.18
N SER A 142 5.27 0.52 -6.85
CA SER A 142 5.65 1.74 -6.11
C SER A 142 7.02 2.25 -6.51
N SER A 143 7.98 1.35 -6.77
CA SER A 143 9.33 1.72 -7.21
C SER A 143 9.31 2.37 -8.59
N GLU A 144 8.52 1.84 -9.50
CA GLU A 144 8.36 2.40 -10.84
C GLU A 144 7.70 3.78 -10.80
N ILE A 145 6.65 3.95 -9.99
CA ILE A 145 6.00 5.25 -9.82
C ILE A 145 7.00 6.30 -9.29
N ARG A 146 7.78 5.94 -8.26
CA ARG A 146 8.80 6.84 -7.71
C ARG A 146 9.89 7.16 -8.74
N ARG A 147 10.35 6.16 -9.51
CA ARG A 147 11.32 6.35 -10.58
C ARG A 147 10.81 7.33 -11.63
N LEU A 148 9.60 7.10 -12.15
CA LEU A 148 8.97 8.00 -13.15
C LEU A 148 8.84 9.42 -12.61
N PHE A 149 8.45 9.60 -11.35
CA PHE A 149 8.31 10.92 -10.75
C PHE A 149 9.67 11.61 -10.59
N SER A 150 10.68 10.90 -10.11
CA SER A 150 12.03 11.43 -9.91
C SER A 150 12.71 11.80 -11.22
N GLU A 151 12.70 10.90 -12.21
CA GLU A 151 13.33 11.12 -13.53
C GLU A 151 12.69 12.28 -14.31
N ASN A 152 11.40 12.54 -14.09
CA ASN A 152 10.66 13.60 -14.74
C ASN A 152 10.51 14.87 -13.89
N GLY A 153 11.17 14.95 -12.73
CA GLY A 153 11.10 16.12 -11.85
C GLY A 153 9.68 16.47 -11.40
N VAL A 154 8.80 15.47 -11.26
CA VAL A 154 7.38 15.70 -10.94
C VAL A 154 7.21 16.35 -9.57
N THR A 155 6.47 17.45 -9.55
CA THR A 155 6.11 18.18 -8.33
C THR A 155 4.59 18.25 -8.18
N LEU A 156 4.12 18.66 -7.00
CA LEU A 156 2.75 19.13 -6.84
C LEU A 156 2.55 20.46 -7.58
N ASN A 157 1.29 20.75 -7.94
CA ASN A 157 0.91 22.05 -8.47
C ASN A 157 1.24 23.16 -7.45
N ASP A 158 1.64 24.34 -7.93
CA ASP A 158 2.00 25.49 -7.09
C ASP A 158 0.78 26.10 -6.36
N ASP A 159 -0.45 25.86 -6.87
CA ASP A 159 -1.68 26.29 -6.22
C ASP A 159 -2.05 25.34 -5.06
N ALA A 160 -1.65 25.69 -3.87
CA ALA A 160 -1.90 24.91 -2.66
C ALA A 160 -3.40 24.69 -2.39
N LYS A 161 -4.27 25.63 -2.76
CA LYS A 161 -5.73 25.49 -2.59
C LYS A 161 -6.28 24.42 -3.53
N LEU A 162 -5.86 24.44 -4.78
CA LEU A 162 -6.23 23.41 -5.76
C LEU A 162 -5.71 22.04 -5.34
N VAL A 163 -4.45 21.94 -4.90
CA VAL A 163 -3.85 20.71 -4.38
C VAL A 163 -4.70 20.13 -3.25
N GLY A 164 -5.07 20.96 -2.26
CA GLY A 164 -5.91 20.52 -1.15
C GLY A 164 -7.30 20.03 -1.59
N MET A 165 -7.93 20.71 -2.56
CA MET A 165 -9.23 20.27 -3.10
C MET A 165 -9.13 18.92 -3.83
N VAL A 166 -8.08 18.71 -4.62
CA VAL A 166 -7.88 17.44 -5.36
C VAL A 166 -7.54 16.31 -4.40
N GLN A 167 -6.69 16.55 -3.40
CA GLN A 167 -6.37 15.56 -2.36
C GLN A 167 -7.62 15.15 -1.56
N ALA A 168 -8.45 16.11 -1.14
CA ALA A 168 -9.74 15.81 -0.51
C ALA A 168 -10.67 15.02 -1.44
N GLY A 169 -10.62 15.29 -2.74
CA GLY A 169 -11.34 14.53 -3.76
C GLY A 169 -10.85 13.09 -3.88
N LEU A 170 -9.53 12.86 -3.84
CA LEU A 170 -8.93 11.52 -3.83
C LEU A 170 -9.36 10.71 -2.60
N VAL A 171 -9.36 11.33 -1.42
CA VAL A 171 -9.85 10.67 -0.20
C VAL A 171 -11.31 10.24 -0.36
N ARG A 172 -12.20 11.14 -0.79
CA ARG A 172 -13.63 10.83 -1.02
C ARG A 172 -13.85 9.73 -2.08
N LYS A 173 -12.94 9.59 -3.04
CA LYS A 173 -13.01 8.58 -4.11
C LYS A 173 -12.09 7.38 -3.88
N ASN A 174 -11.56 7.22 -2.67
CA ASN A 174 -10.76 6.06 -2.26
C ASN A 174 -9.51 5.85 -3.15
N GLY A 175 -8.79 6.93 -3.40
CA GLY A 175 -7.57 6.95 -4.22
C GLY A 175 -7.81 7.13 -5.73
N PHE A 176 -9.05 7.08 -6.21
CA PHE A 176 -9.35 7.30 -7.63
C PHE A 176 -9.41 8.79 -7.98
N CYS A 177 -8.95 9.11 -9.19
CA CYS A 177 -8.91 10.48 -9.69
C CYS A 177 -10.28 11.18 -9.57
N PRO A 178 -10.37 12.34 -8.88
CA PRO A 178 -11.65 13.00 -8.65
C PRO A 178 -12.28 13.55 -9.94
N CYS A 179 -11.48 13.76 -10.99
CA CYS A 179 -11.93 14.28 -12.28
C CYS A 179 -12.48 13.19 -13.22
N ARG A 180 -12.48 11.92 -12.80
CA ARG A 180 -13.03 10.79 -13.56
C ARG A 180 -14.22 10.21 -12.85
N LEU A 181 -15.33 9.95 -13.58
CA LEU A 181 -16.56 9.43 -12.96
C LEU A 181 -16.43 7.98 -12.47
N PRO A 182 -16.00 7.00 -13.29
CA PRO A 182 -15.90 5.63 -12.85
C PRO A 182 -14.64 5.38 -11.97
N LYS A 183 -14.76 4.45 -11.04
CA LYS A 183 -13.63 3.92 -10.26
C LYS A 183 -12.99 2.74 -11.01
N LEU A 184 -12.31 3.02 -12.12
CA LEU A 184 -11.59 2.01 -12.90
C LEU A 184 -10.10 2.00 -12.53
N PRO A 185 -9.42 0.84 -12.62
CA PRO A 185 -8.01 0.70 -12.25
C PRO A 185 -7.09 1.77 -12.83
N GLU A 186 -7.27 2.09 -14.13
CA GLU A 186 -6.51 3.10 -14.86
C GLU A 186 -6.65 4.53 -14.31
N PHE A 187 -7.70 4.79 -13.53
CA PHE A 187 -7.95 6.09 -12.90
C PHE A 187 -7.51 6.17 -11.44
N PHE A 188 -6.88 5.12 -10.91
CA PHE A 188 -6.26 5.21 -9.59
C PHE A 188 -5.03 6.14 -9.63
N CYS A 189 -4.89 7.02 -8.64
CA CYS A 189 -3.86 8.06 -8.66
C CYS A 189 -2.48 7.52 -8.25
N PRO A 190 -1.40 7.80 -9.00
CA PRO A 190 -1.36 8.51 -10.27
C PRO A 190 -1.94 7.65 -11.41
N CYS A 191 -2.85 8.24 -12.19
CA CYS A 191 -3.58 7.52 -13.22
C CYS A 191 -2.68 7.14 -14.42
N ASP A 192 -3.12 6.15 -15.20
CA ASP A 192 -2.36 5.65 -16.36
C ASP A 192 -2.15 6.73 -17.42
N GLU A 193 -3.12 7.64 -17.59
CA GLU A 193 -2.97 8.78 -18.48
C GLU A 193 -1.74 9.63 -18.11
N PHE A 194 -1.60 9.98 -16.82
CA PHE A 194 -0.45 10.79 -16.40
C PHE A 194 0.86 10.01 -16.46
N LYS A 195 0.85 8.73 -16.10
CA LYS A 195 2.03 7.85 -16.26
C LYS A 195 2.46 7.77 -17.73
N GLY A 196 1.51 7.67 -18.67
CA GLY A 196 1.77 7.72 -20.09
C GLY A 196 2.34 9.05 -20.56
N GLN A 197 1.81 10.18 -20.05
CA GLN A 197 2.34 11.52 -20.32
C GLN A 197 3.78 11.69 -19.79
N LEU A 198 4.13 11.10 -18.66
CA LEU A 198 5.50 11.14 -18.13
C LEU A 198 6.50 10.40 -19.01
N ALA A 199 6.06 9.36 -19.72
CA ALA A 199 6.88 8.61 -20.66
C ALA A 199 7.18 9.39 -21.96
N ASP A 200 6.38 10.41 -22.29
CA ASP A 200 6.64 11.29 -23.43
C ASP A 200 7.62 12.42 -23.01
N PRO A 201 8.83 12.47 -23.60
CA PRO A 201 9.80 13.51 -23.28
C PRO A 201 9.37 14.91 -23.72
N ALA A 202 8.43 15.00 -24.69
CA ALA A 202 7.91 16.29 -25.15
C ALA A 202 6.77 16.84 -24.26
N PHE A 203 6.21 16.02 -23.38
CA PHE A 203 5.15 16.47 -22.48
C PHE A 203 5.73 17.32 -21.34
N HIS A 204 5.23 18.55 -21.21
CA HIS A 204 5.44 19.44 -20.08
C HIS A 204 4.08 19.98 -19.64
N GLY A 205 3.77 19.94 -18.35
CA GLY A 205 2.50 20.47 -17.89
C GLY A 205 1.88 19.72 -16.72
N LEU A 206 0.58 19.86 -16.60
CA LEU A 206 -0.21 19.34 -15.47
C LEU A 206 -0.93 18.05 -15.85
N CYS A 207 -1.02 17.09 -14.92
CA CYS A 207 -1.94 15.96 -15.06
C CYS A 207 -3.40 16.45 -15.20
N HIS A 208 -4.29 15.60 -15.66
CA HIS A 208 -5.70 15.96 -15.93
C HIS A 208 -6.41 16.62 -14.73
N CYS A 209 -6.22 16.13 -13.51
CA CYS A 209 -6.78 16.73 -12.31
C CYS A 209 -5.96 17.91 -11.75
N ARG A 210 -4.87 18.27 -12.40
CA ARG A 210 -3.97 19.37 -12.06
C ARG A 210 -3.26 19.20 -10.70
N LEU A 211 -3.17 17.99 -10.16
CA LEU A 211 -2.48 17.71 -8.90
C LEU A 211 -0.96 17.74 -9.08
N TYR A 212 -0.48 17.08 -10.13
CA TYR A 212 0.94 16.93 -10.43
C TYR A 212 1.35 17.74 -11.65
N ARG A 213 2.60 18.23 -11.62
CA ARG A 213 3.24 18.95 -12.70
C ARG A 213 4.53 18.24 -13.12
N LYS A 214 4.74 18.06 -14.42
CA LYS A 214 6.04 17.81 -15.06
C LYS A 214 6.58 19.16 -15.56
N PRO A 215 7.78 19.59 -15.11
CA PRO A 215 8.36 20.89 -15.49
C PRO A 215 8.69 20.98 -16.97
#